data_2a5e2248a1769f49c2f52468f7410a82
#
_entry.id   2a5e2248a1769f49c2f52468f7410a82
#
_cell.length_a   1.000
_cell.length_b   1.000
_cell.length_c   1.000
_cell.angle_alpha   90.00
_cell.angle_beta   90.00
_cell.angle_gamma   90.00
#
_symmetry.space_group_name_H-M   'P 1'
#
loop_
_entity.id
_entity.type
_entity.pdbx_description
1 polymer ?
#
loop_
_entity_poly.entity_id
_entity_poly.type
_entity_poly.pdbx_seq_one_letter_code
_entity_poly.pdbx_strand_id
1 'polypeptide(L)'
;MHYNITMDMTKNDKAKKLATKISIFSNCTLIVMKIVAGVISGSIGIISEAIHSFSDLLASFIAYFSVIKSAEPADEDHSYGHGKYEDLSGFIEGWLIIFAALYIAYEAVKKIIFHSNAEISVDLGIYVMALSAIINCFISWYLFHVAKKTNSIAVYADAEHLRTDILSSVGVCLGLVLIKVTGIHLLDPIIALVVATIIFVAGLKICNQAKNNLVDRSLSEKEVEKIEQIVDSFIDGTELITIKSLRTRKSGIKKNIELVIEANKNMTIENSHILCDKIEKRLSDTVGNTEVSIHLEPNIERIPA
;
A
#
# COMPACT_ATOMS: atom_id res chain seq x y z
N MET A 1 -28.05 -1.86 11.63
CA MET A 1 -27.30 -1.65 10.38
C MET A 1 -25.78 -1.85 10.51
N HIS A 2 -25.20 -1.70 11.71
CA HIS A 2 -23.79 -2.02 12.00
C HIS A 2 -23.36 -3.48 11.70
N TYR A 3 -24.31 -4.42 11.69
CA TYR A 3 -23.99 -5.86 11.54
C TYR A 3 -23.43 -6.25 10.16
N ASN A 4 -23.87 -5.59 9.09
CA ASN A 4 -23.38 -5.93 7.74
C ASN A 4 -22.01 -5.29 7.42
N ILE A 5 -21.71 -4.12 7.98
CA ILE A 5 -20.41 -3.42 7.77
C ILE A 5 -19.31 -4.16 8.53
N THR A 6 -19.58 -4.63 9.75
CA THR A 6 -18.62 -5.42 10.55
C THR A 6 -18.35 -6.79 9.95
N MET A 7 -19.33 -7.42 9.26
CA MET A 7 -19.15 -8.74 8.66
C MET A 7 -18.31 -8.67 7.36
N ASP A 8 -18.42 -7.62 6.58
CA ASP A 8 -17.61 -7.44 5.37
C ASP A 8 -16.17 -6.96 5.72
N MET A 9 -15.99 -6.13 6.73
CA MET A 9 -14.68 -5.76 7.27
C MET A 9 -13.92 -6.98 7.80
N THR A 10 -14.55 -7.87 8.58
CA THR A 10 -13.92 -9.11 9.05
C THR A 10 -13.53 -10.07 7.92
N LYS A 11 -14.26 -10.08 6.82
CA LYS A 11 -13.92 -10.88 5.64
C LYS A 11 -12.70 -10.31 4.91
N ASN A 12 -12.61 -8.98 4.77
CA ASN A 12 -11.47 -8.30 4.19
C ASN A 12 -10.22 -8.47 5.06
N ASP A 13 -10.35 -8.36 6.38
CA ASP A 13 -9.23 -8.56 7.30
C ASP A 13 -8.71 -9.99 7.28
N LYS A 14 -9.60 -10.99 7.18
CA LYS A 14 -9.19 -12.39 6.97
C LYS A 14 -8.42 -12.57 5.67
N ALA A 15 -8.86 -11.93 4.59
CA ALA A 15 -8.18 -12.00 3.30
C ALA A 15 -6.78 -11.36 3.35
N LYS A 16 -6.63 -10.17 3.98
CA LYS A 16 -5.34 -9.51 4.19
C LYS A 16 -4.39 -10.37 5.04
N LYS A 17 -4.88 -10.88 6.18
CA LYS A 17 -4.11 -11.77 7.07
C LYS A 17 -3.66 -13.05 6.39
N LEU A 18 -4.51 -13.64 5.54
CA LEU A 18 -4.14 -14.83 4.77
C LEU A 18 -3.08 -14.50 3.73
N ALA A 19 -3.22 -13.38 3.02
CA ALA A 19 -2.28 -12.96 1.98
C ALA A 19 -0.87 -12.72 2.55
N THR A 20 -0.76 -11.97 3.65
CA THR A 20 0.53 -11.73 4.30
C THR A 20 1.14 -12.98 4.93
N LYS A 21 0.32 -13.92 5.46
CA LYS A 21 0.81 -15.24 5.89
C LYS A 21 1.40 -16.06 4.75
N ILE A 22 0.76 -16.03 3.58
CA ILE A 22 1.26 -16.73 2.38
C ILE A 22 2.59 -16.11 1.94
N SER A 23 2.72 -14.78 1.98
CA SER A 23 3.98 -14.07 1.69
C SER A 23 5.09 -14.53 2.65
N ILE A 24 4.87 -14.49 3.96
CA ILE A 24 5.84 -14.96 4.96
C ILE A 24 6.24 -16.41 4.72
N PHE A 25 5.26 -17.30 4.50
CA PHE A 25 5.53 -18.73 4.26
C PHE A 25 6.36 -18.93 3.00
N SER A 26 6.05 -18.21 1.92
CA SER A 26 6.82 -18.22 0.68
C SER A 26 8.26 -17.75 0.92
N ASN A 27 8.46 -16.61 1.56
CA ASN A 27 9.79 -16.09 1.85
C ASN A 27 10.61 -17.02 2.75
N CYS A 28 10.02 -17.61 3.79
CA CYS A 28 10.68 -18.63 4.59
C CYS A 28 11.12 -19.83 3.75
N THR A 29 10.26 -20.32 2.85
CA THR A 29 10.56 -21.44 1.96
C THR A 29 11.71 -21.12 1.01
N LEU A 30 11.70 -19.91 0.42
CA LEU A 30 12.75 -19.45 -0.48
C LEU A 30 14.09 -19.29 0.25
N ILE A 31 14.11 -18.78 1.46
CA ILE A 31 15.33 -18.66 2.28
C ILE A 31 15.92 -20.04 2.55
N VAL A 32 15.11 -20.99 3.03
CA VAL A 32 15.56 -22.35 3.29
C VAL A 32 16.12 -23.00 2.04
N MET A 33 15.42 -22.86 0.92
CA MET A 33 15.87 -23.40 -0.37
C MET A 33 17.21 -22.78 -0.80
N LYS A 34 17.39 -21.46 -0.66
CA LYS A 34 18.64 -20.77 -1.00
C LYS A 34 19.79 -21.18 -0.07
N ILE A 35 19.54 -21.31 1.24
CA ILE A 35 20.55 -21.77 2.20
C ILE A 35 21.01 -23.20 1.84
N VAL A 36 20.07 -24.12 1.65
CA VAL A 36 20.38 -25.52 1.30
C VAL A 36 21.17 -25.60 -0.01
N ALA A 37 20.72 -24.88 -1.04
CA ALA A 37 21.44 -24.82 -2.32
C ALA A 37 22.82 -24.20 -2.19
N GLY A 38 22.98 -23.12 -1.40
CA GLY A 38 24.24 -22.44 -1.16
C GLY A 38 25.25 -23.33 -0.42
N VAL A 39 24.79 -24.08 0.60
CA VAL A 39 25.66 -25.02 1.35
C VAL A 39 26.07 -26.18 0.46
N ILE A 40 25.16 -26.79 -0.30
CA ILE A 40 25.46 -27.94 -1.17
C ILE A 40 26.43 -27.53 -2.30
N SER A 41 26.23 -26.37 -2.91
CA SER A 41 27.08 -25.88 -4.02
C SER A 41 28.38 -25.21 -3.56
N GLY A 42 28.52 -24.88 -2.26
CA GLY A 42 29.60 -24.04 -1.76
C GLY A 42 29.62 -22.61 -2.32
N SER A 43 28.54 -22.17 -2.92
CA SER A 43 28.44 -20.86 -3.57
C SER A 43 28.15 -19.74 -2.58
N ILE A 44 29.13 -18.84 -2.40
CA ILE A 44 28.97 -17.63 -1.58
C ILE A 44 27.88 -16.71 -2.16
N GLY A 45 27.71 -16.69 -3.50
CA GLY A 45 26.68 -15.90 -4.15
C GLY A 45 25.26 -16.34 -3.74
N ILE A 46 24.98 -17.63 -3.70
CA ILE A 46 23.67 -18.16 -3.26
C ILE A 46 23.41 -17.87 -1.77
N ILE A 47 24.47 -17.96 -0.93
CA ILE A 47 24.38 -17.62 0.49
C ILE A 47 24.09 -16.12 0.67
N SER A 48 24.73 -15.26 -0.12
CA SER A 48 24.44 -13.81 -0.12
C SER A 48 23.01 -13.51 -0.50
N GLU A 49 22.46 -14.23 -1.50
CA GLU A 49 21.05 -14.15 -1.88
C GLU A 49 20.09 -14.64 -0.76
N ALA A 50 20.48 -15.64 0.01
CA ALA A 50 19.70 -16.07 1.18
C ALA A 50 19.65 -14.99 2.27
N ILE A 51 20.76 -14.27 2.49
CA ILE A 51 20.81 -13.13 3.43
C ILE A 51 19.94 -11.97 2.93
N HIS A 52 19.95 -11.69 1.62
CA HIS A 52 19.06 -10.69 1.04
C HIS A 52 17.58 -11.06 1.26
N SER A 53 17.21 -12.31 1.00
CA SER A 53 15.85 -12.80 1.23
C SER A 53 15.41 -12.77 2.70
N PHE A 54 16.33 -12.67 3.64
CA PHE A 54 15.98 -12.41 5.04
C PHE A 54 15.43 -10.98 5.24
N SER A 55 15.93 -10.00 4.50
CA SER A 55 15.35 -8.64 4.49
C SER A 55 13.93 -8.63 3.93
N ASP A 56 13.66 -9.44 2.91
CA ASP A 56 12.32 -9.59 2.31
C ASP A 56 11.33 -10.20 3.32
N LEU A 57 11.82 -11.16 4.11
CA LEU A 57 11.04 -11.75 5.18
C LEU A 57 10.68 -10.72 6.25
N LEU A 58 11.60 -9.81 6.62
CA LEU A 58 11.31 -8.73 7.56
C LEU A 58 10.23 -7.79 7.03
N ALA A 59 10.26 -7.42 5.74
CA ALA A 59 9.21 -6.62 5.12
C ALA A 59 7.84 -7.30 5.23
N SER A 60 7.76 -8.59 4.88
CA SER A 60 6.50 -9.36 5.01
C SER A 60 6.02 -9.49 6.46
N PHE A 61 6.91 -9.55 7.44
CA PHE A 61 6.52 -9.51 8.86
C PHE A 61 5.94 -8.14 9.24
N ILE A 62 6.53 -7.05 8.78
CA ILE A 62 6.03 -5.69 9.02
C ILE A 62 4.61 -5.58 8.47
N ALA A 63 4.38 -6.01 7.22
CA ALA A 63 3.06 -6.04 6.60
C ALA A 63 2.06 -6.88 7.41
N TYR A 64 2.45 -8.08 7.84
CA TYR A 64 1.58 -8.96 8.60
C TYR A 64 1.16 -8.38 9.96
N PHE A 65 2.12 -7.88 10.74
CA PHE A 65 1.82 -7.26 12.03
C PHE A 65 0.97 -6.01 11.88
N SER A 66 1.25 -5.20 10.88
CA SER A 66 0.48 -4.03 10.54
C SER A 66 -0.98 -4.36 10.23
N VAL A 67 -1.23 -5.37 9.38
CA VAL A 67 -2.57 -5.84 9.05
C VAL A 67 -3.32 -6.37 10.28
N ILE A 68 -2.63 -7.06 11.20
CA ILE A 68 -3.25 -7.51 12.45
C ILE A 68 -3.63 -6.31 13.32
N LYS A 69 -2.68 -5.40 13.54
CA LYS A 69 -2.89 -4.24 14.41
C LYS A 69 -3.94 -3.29 13.85
N SER A 70 -3.95 -3.06 12.54
CA SER A 70 -4.94 -2.18 11.89
C SER A 70 -6.38 -2.71 11.97
N ALA A 71 -6.56 -4.02 12.17
CA ALA A 71 -7.87 -4.65 12.33
C ALA A 71 -8.43 -4.54 13.75
N GLU A 72 -7.63 -4.08 14.72
CA GLU A 72 -8.11 -3.87 16.08
C GLU A 72 -9.08 -2.67 16.12
N PRO A 73 -10.18 -2.78 16.91
CA PRO A 73 -11.11 -1.68 17.08
C PRO A 73 -10.47 -0.50 17.81
N ALA A 74 -11.18 0.62 17.87
CA ALA A 74 -10.82 1.76 18.71
C ALA A 74 -10.73 1.32 20.19
N ASP A 75 -9.76 1.87 20.90
CA ASP A 75 -9.50 1.68 22.32
C ASP A 75 -9.29 3.03 23.03
N GLU A 76 -8.93 3.02 24.31
CA GLU A 76 -8.73 4.25 25.10
C GLU A 76 -7.58 5.11 24.55
N ASP A 77 -6.50 4.49 24.05
CA ASP A 77 -5.33 5.19 23.53
C ASP A 77 -5.52 5.61 22.06
N HIS A 78 -6.32 4.86 21.28
CA HIS A 78 -6.53 5.05 19.85
C HIS A 78 -8.03 5.16 19.53
N SER A 79 -8.66 6.24 19.95
CA SER A 79 -10.11 6.48 19.82
C SER A 79 -10.63 6.45 18.38
N TYR A 80 -9.79 6.68 17.37
CA TYR A 80 -10.12 6.54 15.94
C TYR A 80 -9.78 5.16 15.36
N GLY A 81 -9.34 4.21 16.21
CA GLY A 81 -8.90 2.87 15.81
C GLY A 81 -7.47 2.85 15.25
N HIS A 82 -7.05 1.67 14.82
CA HIS A 82 -5.67 1.37 14.48
C HIS A 82 -5.37 1.38 12.98
N GLY A 83 -6.28 1.88 12.14
CA GLY A 83 -6.18 1.82 10.68
C GLY A 83 -4.88 2.37 10.09
N LYS A 84 -4.30 3.43 10.70
CA LYS A 84 -3.06 4.06 10.24
C LYS A 84 -1.80 3.19 10.38
N TYR A 85 -1.86 2.06 11.08
CA TYR A 85 -0.75 1.10 11.12
C TYR A 85 -0.45 0.51 9.73
N GLU A 86 -1.46 0.33 8.86
CA GLU A 86 -1.21 -0.08 7.47
C GLU A 86 -0.48 1.01 6.67
N ASP A 87 -0.83 2.27 6.88
CA ASP A 87 -0.17 3.39 6.21
C ASP A 87 1.28 3.54 6.69
N LEU A 88 1.53 3.33 8.00
CA LEU A 88 2.89 3.36 8.57
C LEU A 88 3.75 2.24 8.00
N SER A 89 3.24 1.02 7.92
CA SER A 89 3.91 -0.13 7.30
C SER A 89 4.24 0.14 5.84
N GLY A 90 3.26 0.59 5.05
CA GLY A 90 3.48 0.94 3.65
C GLY A 90 4.54 2.04 3.48
N PHE A 91 4.63 3.00 4.41
CA PHE A 91 5.67 4.01 4.40
C PHE A 91 7.07 3.42 4.65
N ILE A 92 7.19 2.53 5.63
CA ILE A 92 8.46 1.84 5.96
C ILE A 92 8.89 0.96 4.78
N GLU A 93 7.99 0.15 4.23
CA GLU A 93 8.29 -0.71 3.08
C GLU A 93 8.65 0.09 1.83
N GLY A 94 7.99 1.22 1.58
CA GLY A 94 8.37 2.13 0.50
C GLY A 94 9.81 2.64 0.62
N TRP A 95 10.27 2.94 1.83
CA TRP A 95 11.68 3.29 2.09
C TRP A 95 12.63 2.11 1.87
N LEU A 96 12.25 0.89 2.27
CA LEU A 96 13.06 -0.30 1.99
C LEU A 96 13.25 -0.50 0.48
N ILE A 97 12.19 -0.33 -0.32
CA ILE A 97 12.25 -0.39 -1.79
C ILE A 97 13.16 0.72 -2.35
N ILE A 98 13.12 1.95 -1.82
CA ILE A 98 14.00 3.05 -2.23
C ILE A 98 15.46 2.71 -1.92
N PHE A 99 15.77 2.20 -0.73
CA PHE A 99 17.12 1.80 -0.37
C PHE A 99 17.65 0.67 -1.26
N ALA A 100 16.80 -0.32 -1.59
CA ALA A 100 17.17 -1.38 -2.54
C ALA A 100 17.50 -0.81 -3.92
N ALA A 101 16.70 0.12 -4.44
CA ALA A 101 16.95 0.79 -5.72
C ALA A 101 18.28 1.57 -5.72
N LEU A 102 18.55 2.31 -4.65
CA LEU A 102 19.80 3.06 -4.50
C LEU A 102 21.02 2.12 -4.42
N TYR A 103 20.87 0.98 -3.74
CA TYR A 103 21.92 -0.03 -3.68
C TYR A 103 22.21 -0.64 -5.05
N ILE A 104 21.17 -1.01 -5.82
CA ILE A 104 21.32 -1.51 -7.21
C ILE A 104 22.01 -0.46 -8.08
N ALA A 105 21.60 0.81 -7.98
CA ALA A 105 22.23 1.90 -8.73
C ALA A 105 23.71 2.09 -8.36
N TYR A 106 24.03 2.03 -7.06
CA TYR A 106 25.41 2.12 -6.57
C TYR A 106 26.28 0.99 -7.13
N GLU A 107 25.84 -0.27 -7.06
CA GLU A 107 26.58 -1.41 -7.61
C GLU A 107 26.72 -1.32 -9.13
N ALA A 108 25.71 -0.84 -9.84
CA ALA A 108 25.79 -0.61 -11.29
C ALA A 108 26.83 0.46 -11.65
N VAL A 109 26.85 1.59 -10.94
CA VAL A 109 27.85 2.66 -11.15
C VAL A 109 29.25 2.16 -10.81
N LYS A 110 29.40 1.41 -9.72
CA LYS A 110 30.67 0.80 -9.33
C LYS A 110 31.21 -0.16 -10.41
N LYS A 111 30.36 -0.99 -11.01
CA LYS A 111 30.74 -1.84 -12.16
C LYS A 111 31.23 -1.04 -13.36
N ILE A 112 30.61 0.11 -13.66
CA ILE A 112 31.02 0.99 -14.74
C ILE A 112 32.43 1.57 -14.48
N ILE A 113 32.67 2.04 -13.24
CA ILE A 113 33.93 2.73 -12.89
C ILE A 113 35.11 1.75 -12.78
N PHE A 114 34.92 0.61 -12.11
CA PHE A 114 35.97 -0.32 -11.78
C PHE A 114 36.14 -1.48 -12.77
N HIS A 115 35.35 -1.55 -13.84
CA HIS A 115 35.37 -2.62 -14.85
C HIS A 115 35.40 -4.03 -14.23
N SER A 116 34.70 -4.23 -13.13
CA SER A 116 34.70 -5.47 -12.37
C SER A 116 33.89 -6.55 -13.11
N ASN A 117 34.58 -7.45 -13.77
CA ASN A 117 34.02 -8.66 -14.37
C ASN A 117 33.91 -9.72 -13.24
N ALA A 118 32.83 -9.81 -12.54
CA ALA A 118 32.56 -10.93 -11.63
C ALA A 118 32.24 -12.17 -12.48
N GLU A 119 33.04 -13.21 -12.39
CA GLU A 119 32.72 -14.54 -12.95
C GLU A 119 31.54 -15.08 -12.14
N ILE A 120 30.40 -15.22 -12.80
CA ILE A 120 29.21 -15.85 -12.20
C ILE A 120 29.36 -17.35 -12.41
N SER A 121 29.50 -18.12 -11.31
CA SER A 121 29.41 -19.57 -11.34
C SER A 121 27.96 -19.98 -11.69
N VAL A 122 27.80 -20.60 -12.89
CA VAL A 122 26.56 -20.52 -13.68
C VAL A 122 25.49 -21.57 -13.32
N ASP A 123 25.80 -22.69 -12.61
CA ASP A 123 24.92 -23.84 -12.78
C ASP A 123 23.75 -23.96 -11.77
N LEU A 124 23.96 -24.11 -10.48
CA LEU A 124 22.86 -24.32 -9.51
C LEU A 124 22.15 -23.02 -9.11
N GLY A 125 22.94 -21.92 -9.02
CA GLY A 125 22.42 -20.62 -8.62
C GLY A 125 21.33 -20.09 -9.56
N ILE A 126 21.52 -20.26 -10.88
CA ILE A 126 20.54 -19.82 -11.88
C ILE A 126 19.20 -20.53 -11.73
N TYR A 127 19.20 -21.84 -11.50
CA TYR A 127 17.95 -22.59 -11.32
C TYR A 127 17.21 -22.14 -10.05
N VAL A 128 17.92 -21.89 -8.95
CA VAL A 128 17.36 -21.44 -7.69
C VAL A 128 16.81 -20.03 -7.84
N MET A 129 17.54 -19.12 -8.49
CA MET A 129 17.07 -17.75 -8.76
C MET A 129 15.86 -17.72 -9.68
N ALA A 130 15.88 -18.49 -10.76
CA ALA A 130 14.74 -18.60 -11.68
C ALA A 130 13.47 -19.15 -10.98
N LEU A 131 13.63 -20.19 -10.16
CA LEU A 131 12.53 -20.75 -9.39
C LEU A 131 12.00 -19.75 -8.37
N SER A 132 12.89 -19.02 -7.67
CA SER A 132 12.51 -17.95 -6.74
C SER A 132 11.73 -16.85 -7.45
N ALA A 133 12.19 -16.38 -8.62
CA ALA A 133 11.50 -15.37 -9.40
C ALA A 133 10.10 -15.82 -9.86
N ILE A 134 9.95 -17.08 -10.26
CA ILE A 134 8.65 -17.64 -10.64
C ILE A 134 7.69 -17.66 -9.43
N ILE A 135 8.16 -18.16 -8.27
CA ILE A 135 7.36 -18.18 -7.05
C ILE A 135 6.95 -16.76 -6.65
N ASN A 136 7.90 -15.81 -6.61
CA ASN A 136 7.62 -14.41 -6.29
C ASN A 136 6.63 -13.79 -7.27
N CYS A 137 6.66 -14.15 -8.56
CA CYS A 137 5.70 -13.66 -9.55
C CYS A 137 4.26 -14.08 -9.19
N PHE A 138 4.02 -15.34 -8.84
CA PHE A 138 2.70 -15.81 -8.43
C PHE A 138 2.23 -15.18 -7.12
N ILE A 139 3.12 -15.07 -6.13
CA ILE A 139 2.79 -14.47 -4.83
C ILE A 139 2.51 -12.99 -4.98
N SER A 140 3.36 -12.23 -5.67
CA SER A 140 3.17 -10.80 -5.94
C SER A 140 1.84 -10.54 -6.67
N TRP A 141 1.53 -11.32 -7.71
CA TRP A 141 0.25 -11.23 -8.42
C TRP A 141 -0.95 -11.46 -7.48
N TYR A 142 -0.87 -12.48 -6.62
CA TYR A 142 -1.91 -12.74 -5.63
C TYR A 142 -2.06 -11.61 -4.62
N LEU A 143 -0.95 -11.09 -4.09
CA LEU A 143 -0.94 -9.97 -3.17
C LEU A 143 -1.54 -8.71 -3.80
N PHE A 144 -1.19 -8.37 -5.04
CA PHE A 144 -1.80 -7.25 -5.77
C PHE A 144 -3.32 -7.40 -5.90
N HIS A 145 -3.78 -8.62 -6.19
CA HIS A 145 -5.22 -8.88 -6.27
C HIS A 145 -5.93 -8.63 -4.94
N VAL A 146 -5.36 -9.14 -3.84
CA VAL A 146 -5.91 -8.91 -2.48
C VAL A 146 -5.80 -7.44 -2.09
N ALA A 147 -4.67 -6.78 -2.31
CA ALA A 147 -4.45 -5.37 -2.01
C ALA A 147 -5.49 -4.48 -2.70
N LYS A 148 -5.73 -4.72 -4.00
CA LYS A 148 -6.73 -3.98 -4.77
C LYS A 148 -8.16 -4.19 -4.25
N LYS A 149 -8.50 -5.43 -3.86
CA LYS A 149 -9.81 -5.78 -3.33
C LYS A 149 -10.06 -5.18 -1.95
N THR A 150 -9.04 -5.13 -1.10
CA THR A 150 -9.13 -4.70 0.28
C THR A 150 -8.72 -3.24 0.49
N ASN A 151 -8.21 -2.55 -0.55
CA ASN A 151 -7.61 -1.22 -0.49
C ASN A 151 -6.50 -1.10 0.59
N SER A 152 -5.78 -2.19 0.88
CA SER A 152 -4.71 -2.25 1.88
C SER A 152 -3.40 -1.78 1.28
N ILE A 153 -2.81 -0.72 1.86
CA ILE A 153 -1.51 -0.20 1.43
C ILE A 153 -0.36 -1.11 1.90
N ALA A 154 -0.50 -1.76 3.06
CA ALA A 154 0.51 -2.70 3.56
C ALA A 154 0.65 -3.91 2.62
N VAL A 155 -0.47 -4.55 2.24
CA VAL A 155 -0.44 -5.68 1.29
C VAL A 155 0.04 -5.23 -0.10
N TYR A 156 -0.28 -3.98 -0.51
CA TYR A 156 0.21 -3.42 -1.76
C TYR A 156 1.73 -3.20 -1.74
N ALA A 157 2.27 -2.70 -0.64
CA ALA A 157 3.70 -2.47 -0.48
C ALA A 157 4.50 -3.80 -0.47
N ASP A 158 4.01 -4.82 0.25
CA ASP A 158 4.58 -6.18 0.23
C ASP A 158 4.57 -6.79 -1.20
N ALA A 159 3.47 -6.59 -1.96
CA ALA A 159 3.39 -7.00 -3.36
C ALA A 159 4.42 -6.29 -4.28
N GLU A 160 4.61 -4.98 -4.10
CA GLU A 160 5.60 -4.19 -4.85
C GLU A 160 7.03 -4.56 -4.43
N HIS A 161 7.27 -4.89 -3.19
CA HIS A 161 8.56 -5.38 -2.73
C HIS A 161 8.97 -6.66 -3.50
N LEU A 162 8.10 -7.68 -3.52
CA LEU A 162 8.33 -8.89 -4.30
C LEU A 162 8.47 -8.63 -5.82
N ARG A 163 7.71 -7.67 -6.36
CA ARG A 163 7.85 -7.25 -7.75
C ARG A 163 9.22 -6.62 -8.05
N THR A 164 9.78 -5.89 -7.09
CA THR A 164 11.12 -5.33 -7.17
C THR A 164 12.16 -6.42 -7.37
N ASP A 165 12.06 -7.53 -6.63
CA ASP A 165 12.97 -8.67 -6.73
C ASP A 165 12.85 -9.37 -8.09
N ILE A 166 11.63 -9.48 -8.62
CA ILE A 166 11.41 -10.02 -9.97
C ILE A 166 12.06 -9.11 -11.01
N LEU A 167 11.87 -7.79 -10.93
CA LEU A 167 12.42 -6.82 -11.88
C LEU A 167 13.95 -6.80 -11.85
N SER A 168 14.56 -6.88 -10.67
CA SER A 168 16.01 -6.95 -10.55
C SER A 168 16.56 -8.25 -11.15
N SER A 169 15.93 -9.40 -10.87
CA SER A 169 16.31 -10.70 -11.43
C SER A 169 16.18 -10.73 -12.95
N VAL A 170 15.09 -10.22 -13.50
CA VAL A 170 14.88 -10.12 -14.98
C VAL A 170 15.89 -9.16 -15.59
N GLY A 171 16.19 -8.03 -14.94
CA GLY A 171 17.20 -7.08 -15.38
C GLY A 171 18.59 -7.72 -15.51
N VAL A 172 19.00 -8.46 -14.49
CA VAL A 172 20.28 -9.21 -14.51
C VAL A 172 20.29 -10.25 -15.63
N CYS A 173 19.24 -11.04 -15.78
CA CYS A 173 19.14 -12.04 -16.86
C CYS A 173 19.23 -11.38 -18.24
N LEU A 174 18.54 -10.28 -18.47
CA LEU A 174 18.59 -9.54 -19.74
C LEU A 174 20.00 -8.97 -20.01
N GLY A 175 20.64 -8.41 -18.97
CA GLY A 175 22.03 -7.93 -19.06
C GLY A 175 22.99 -9.04 -19.52
N LEU A 176 22.92 -10.22 -18.89
CA LEU A 176 23.76 -11.38 -19.23
C LEU A 176 23.52 -11.89 -20.65
N VAL A 177 22.24 -11.99 -21.06
CA VAL A 177 21.89 -12.41 -22.44
C VAL A 177 22.45 -11.43 -23.47
N LEU A 178 22.31 -10.13 -23.23
CA LEU A 178 22.80 -9.09 -24.13
C LEU A 178 24.33 -9.07 -24.20
N ILE A 179 25.06 -9.27 -23.10
CA ILE A 179 26.50 -9.43 -23.10
C ILE A 179 26.92 -10.63 -23.96
N LYS A 180 26.24 -11.78 -23.78
CA LYS A 180 26.53 -12.99 -24.53
C LYS A 180 26.32 -12.84 -26.02
N VAL A 181 25.32 -12.05 -26.45
CA VAL A 181 25.03 -11.82 -27.88
C VAL A 181 25.89 -10.72 -28.49
N THR A 182 26.16 -9.65 -27.75
CA THR A 182 26.82 -8.44 -28.30
C THR A 182 28.29 -8.33 -27.93
N GLY A 183 28.75 -9.02 -26.88
CA GLY A 183 30.11 -8.84 -26.32
C GLY A 183 30.30 -7.53 -25.54
N ILE A 184 29.25 -6.72 -25.36
CA ILE A 184 29.37 -5.39 -24.75
C ILE A 184 29.03 -5.49 -23.27
N HIS A 185 30.07 -5.57 -22.42
CA HIS A 185 29.88 -5.69 -20.94
C HIS A 185 29.22 -4.47 -20.29
N LEU A 186 29.21 -3.31 -20.94
CA LEU A 186 28.61 -2.08 -20.42
C LEU A 186 27.07 -2.15 -20.41
N LEU A 187 26.45 -3.06 -21.14
CA LEU A 187 24.98 -3.20 -21.20
C LEU A 187 24.37 -3.66 -19.88
N ASP A 188 25.03 -4.54 -19.14
CA ASP A 188 24.56 -5.02 -17.84
C ASP A 188 24.34 -3.88 -16.82
N PRO A 189 25.33 -3.05 -16.48
CA PRO A 189 25.13 -1.96 -15.55
C PRO A 189 24.17 -0.88 -16.07
N ILE A 190 24.05 -0.66 -17.39
CA ILE A 190 23.06 0.27 -17.95
C ILE A 190 21.64 -0.25 -17.69
N ILE A 191 21.39 -1.55 -17.95
CA ILE A 191 20.09 -2.17 -17.67
C ILE A 191 19.79 -2.14 -16.18
N ALA A 192 20.77 -2.43 -15.33
CA ALA A 192 20.62 -2.33 -13.86
C ALA A 192 20.23 -0.92 -13.43
N LEU A 193 20.78 0.14 -14.02
CA LEU A 193 20.39 1.54 -13.75
C LEU A 193 18.95 1.84 -14.19
N VAL A 194 18.53 1.33 -15.34
CA VAL A 194 17.13 1.48 -15.80
C VAL A 194 16.17 0.80 -14.83
N VAL A 195 16.48 -0.44 -14.43
CA VAL A 195 15.67 -1.19 -13.45
C VAL A 195 15.63 -0.47 -12.11
N ALA A 196 16.80 -0.02 -11.61
CA ALA A 196 16.87 0.74 -10.35
C ALA A 196 16.02 2.02 -10.41
N THR A 197 15.98 2.70 -11.54
CA THR A 197 15.13 3.89 -11.71
C THR A 197 13.64 3.55 -11.62
N ILE A 198 13.21 2.46 -12.25
CA ILE A 198 11.81 2.00 -12.19
C ILE A 198 11.42 1.66 -10.75
N ILE A 199 12.28 0.92 -10.03
CA ILE A 199 12.09 0.53 -8.63
C ILE A 199 12.04 1.77 -7.72
N PHE A 200 12.95 2.72 -7.92
CA PHE A 200 12.99 3.97 -7.15
C PHE A 200 11.70 4.77 -7.28
N VAL A 201 11.18 4.91 -8.51
CA VAL A 201 9.91 5.61 -8.76
C VAL A 201 8.73 4.88 -8.10
N ALA A 202 8.71 3.54 -8.11
CA ALA A 202 7.69 2.75 -7.42
C ALA A 202 7.74 2.98 -5.90
N GLY A 203 8.91 2.93 -5.30
CA GLY A 203 9.10 3.22 -3.87
C GLY A 203 8.65 4.63 -3.47
N LEU A 204 9.02 5.65 -4.27
CA LEU A 204 8.56 7.03 -4.04
C LEU A 204 7.02 7.14 -4.10
N LYS A 205 6.38 6.44 -5.02
CA LYS A 205 4.92 6.44 -5.14
C LYS A 205 4.25 5.87 -3.88
N ILE A 206 4.77 4.75 -3.37
CA ILE A 206 4.26 4.12 -2.14
C ILE A 206 4.47 5.05 -0.94
N CYS A 207 5.69 5.56 -0.76
CA CYS A 207 6.00 6.51 0.32
C CYS A 207 5.09 7.74 0.28
N ASN A 208 4.87 8.32 -0.90
CA ASN A 208 4.02 9.49 -1.03
C ASN A 208 2.55 9.19 -0.73
N GLN A 209 2.05 8.03 -1.15
CA GLN A 209 0.69 7.59 -0.83
C GLN A 209 0.51 7.36 0.67
N ALA A 210 1.41 6.61 1.30
CA ALA A 210 1.38 6.31 2.72
C ALA A 210 1.53 7.60 3.56
N LYS A 211 2.50 8.45 3.23
CA LYS A 211 2.68 9.77 3.86
C LYS A 211 1.40 10.61 3.80
N ASN A 212 0.76 10.68 2.63
CA ASN A 212 -0.44 11.49 2.46
C ASN A 212 -1.58 11.01 3.37
N ASN A 213 -1.76 9.68 3.51
CA ASN A 213 -2.75 9.13 4.44
C ASN A 213 -2.40 9.42 5.90
N LEU A 214 -1.11 9.32 6.27
CA LEU A 214 -0.63 9.61 7.64
C LEU A 214 -0.86 11.08 8.04
N VAL A 215 -0.69 12.02 7.10
CA VAL A 215 -0.89 13.47 7.35
C VAL A 215 -2.30 13.96 7.00
N ASP A 216 -3.28 13.06 7.01
CA ASP A 216 -4.70 13.39 6.83
C ASP A 216 -5.03 14.14 5.52
N ARG A 217 -4.37 13.78 4.42
CA ARG A 217 -4.73 14.32 3.10
C ARG A 217 -6.18 13.99 2.77
N SER A 218 -6.89 14.95 2.17
CA SER A 218 -8.24 14.77 1.65
C SER A 218 -8.35 13.59 0.69
N LEU A 219 -9.53 13.01 0.58
CA LEU A 219 -9.87 12.00 -0.43
C LEU A 219 -9.61 12.57 -1.84
N SER A 220 -9.62 11.68 -2.85
CA SER A 220 -9.44 12.12 -4.24
C SER A 220 -10.55 13.09 -4.67
N GLU A 221 -10.25 14.02 -5.58
CA GLU A 221 -11.20 14.99 -6.11
C GLU A 221 -12.50 14.32 -6.56
N LYS A 222 -12.42 13.18 -7.26
CA LYS A 222 -13.59 12.41 -7.71
C LYS A 222 -14.45 11.88 -6.56
N GLU A 223 -13.81 11.50 -5.43
CA GLU A 223 -14.53 11.04 -4.25
C GLU A 223 -15.17 12.20 -3.52
N VAL A 224 -14.48 13.34 -3.42
CA VAL A 224 -15.00 14.58 -2.84
C VAL A 224 -16.19 15.09 -3.63
N GLU A 225 -16.08 15.24 -4.96
CA GLU A 225 -17.17 15.63 -5.85
C GLU A 225 -18.40 14.71 -5.70
N LYS A 226 -18.15 13.40 -5.58
CA LYS A 226 -19.23 12.43 -5.37
C LYS A 226 -19.92 12.62 -4.02
N ILE A 227 -19.17 12.93 -2.97
CA ILE A 227 -19.72 13.23 -1.64
C ILE A 227 -20.55 14.51 -1.71
N GLU A 228 -20.04 15.58 -2.33
CA GLU A 228 -20.74 16.85 -2.51
C GLU A 228 -22.04 16.65 -3.28
N GLN A 229 -22.03 15.94 -4.42
CA GLN A 229 -23.24 15.64 -5.19
C GLN A 229 -24.30 14.87 -4.38
N ILE A 230 -23.87 13.95 -3.51
CA ILE A 230 -24.80 13.23 -2.64
C ILE A 230 -25.42 14.18 -1.62
N VAL A 231 -24.63 15.01 -0.96
CA VAL A 231 -25.11 15.96 0.06
C VAL A 231 -25.99 17.05 -0.59
N ASP A 232 -25.57 17.58 -1.75
CA ASP A 232 -26.35 18.56 -2.51
C ASP A 232 -27.74 18.05 -2.90
N SER A 233 -27.90 16.74 -3.10
CA SER A 233 -29.22 16.15 -3.37
C SER A 233 -30.20 16.24 -2.20
N PHE A 234 -29.73 16.56 -0.99
CA PHE A 234 -30.54 16.79 0.20
C PHE A 234 -30.75 18.30 0.50
N ILE A 235 -30.04 19.17 -0.21
CA ILE A 235 -30.17 20.63 -0.06
C ILE A 235 -31.38 21.09 -0.88
N ASP A 236 -32.43 21.46 -0.19
CA ASP A 236 -33.70 21.91 -0.79
C ASP A 236 -33.95 23.44 -0.60
N GLY A 237 -33.05 24.11 0.13
CA GLY A 237 -33.14 25.52 0.45
C GLY A 237 -34.17 25.84 1.54
N THR A 238 -34.88 24.85 2.07
CA THR A 238 -35.90 25.00 3.13
C THR A 238 -35.47 24.38 4.46
N GLU A 239 -35.11 23.11 4.43
CA GLU A 239 -34.60 22.39 5.61
C GLU A 239 -33.06 22.47 5.68
N LEU A 240 -32.36 22.11 4.60
CA LEU A 240 -30.92 22.30 4.41
C LEU A 240 -30.65 23.38 3.38
N ILE A 241 -29.71 24.29 3.70
CA ILE A 241 -29.51 25.52 2.94
C ILE A 241 -28.22 25.44 2.12
N THR A 242 -27.11 25.08 2.76
CA THR A 242 -25.80 25.00 2.06
C THR A 242 -24.79 24.18 2.85
N ILE A 243 -23.79 23.63 2.16
CA ILE A 243 -22.60 23.05 2.76
C ILE A 243 -21.64 24.19 3.11
N LYS A 244 -21.33 24.36 4.39
CA LYS A 244 -20.32 25.34 4.85
C LYS A 244 -18.90 24.79 4.80
N SER A 245 -18.74 23.51 5.13
CA SER A 245 -17.43 22.87 5.19
C SER A 245 -17.56 21.38 4.93
N LEU A 246 -16.67 20.86 4.12
CA LEU A 246 -16.46 19.42 3.92
C LEU A 246 -14.98 19.12 4.19
N ARG A 247 -14.72 18.23 5.14
CA ARG A 247 -13.38 17.72 5.42
C ARG A 247 -13.41 16.22 5.28
N THR A 248 -12.39 15.68 4.62
CA THR A 248 -12.29 14.24 4.40
C THR A 248 -10.87 13.79 4.68
N ARG A 249 -10.72 12.57 5.19
CA ARG A 249 -9.43 11.92 5.36
C ARG A 249 -9.56 10.41 5.29
N LYS A 250 -8.45 9.72 5.10
CA LYS A 250 -8.39 8.25 5.09
C LYS A 250 -7.59 7.74 6.29
N SER A 251 -8.05 6.67 6.92
CA SER A 251 -7.33 5.94 7.96
C SER A 251 -7.43 4.44 7.66
N GLY A 252 -6.36 3.86 7.10
CA GLY A 252 -6.42 2.52 6.54
C GLY A 252 -7.50 2.42 5.45
N ILE A 253 -8.50 1.55 5.65
CA ILE A 253 -9.62 1.38 4.73
C ILE A 253 -10.79 2.33 5.00
N LYS A 254 -10.86 2.96 6.19
CA LYS A 254 -11.93 3.86 6.59
C LYS A 254 -11.75 5.24 5.97
N LYS A 255 -12.85 5.83 5.52
CA LYS A 255 -12.95 7.20 5.02
C LYS A 255 -13.73 8.01 6.04
N ASN A 256 -13.08 8.97 6.70
CA ASN A 256 -13.72 9.90 7.61
C ASN A 256 -14.22 11.11 6.82
N ILE A 257 -15.48 11.44 7.01
CA ILE A 257 -16.16 12.57 6.35
C ILE A 257 -16.76 13.45 7.45
N GLU A 258 -16.30 14.68 7.53
CA GLU A 258 -16.81 15.69 8.45
C GLU A 258 -17.52 16.78 7.63
N LEU A 259 -18.81 16.97 7.89
CA LEU A 259 -19.67 17.92 7.20
C LEU A 259 -20.16 18.97 8.17
N VAL A 260 -20.11 20.21 7.76
CA VAL A 260 -20.83 21.32 8.40
C VAL A 260 -21.87 21.83 7.41
N ILE A 261 -23.15 21.70 7.76
CA ILE A 261 -24.28 22.06 6.91
C ILE A 261 -25.12 23.12 7.60
N GLU A 262 -25.46 24.15 6.88
CA GLU A 262 -26.38 25.18 7.35
C GLU A 262 -27.81 24.69 7.18
N ALA A 263 -28.57 24.72 8.30
CA ALA A 263 -29.94 24.23 8.38
C ALA A 263 -30.90 25.31 8.88
N ASN A 264 -32.19 25.12 8.60
CA ASN A 264 -33.24 26.04 9.08
C ASN A 264 -33.22 26.12 10.62
N LYS A 265 -33.11 27.35 11.15
CA LYS A 265 -33.09 27.61 12.59
C LYS A 265 -34.30 27.10 13.37
N ASN A 266 -35.44 26.89 12.70
CA ASN A 266 -36.67 26.39 13.31
C ASN A 266 -36.82 24.87 13.22
N MET A 267 -35.83 24.15 12.69
CA MET A 267 -35.81 22.70 12.63
C MET A 267 -35.74 22.11 14.04
N THR A 268 -36.58 21.12 14.32
CA THR A 268 -36.49 20.38 15.59
C THR A 268 -35.26 19.46 15.62
N ILE A 269 -34.73 19.18 16.81
CA ILE A 269 -33.61 18.25 16.96
C ILE A 269 -33.94 16.89 16.36
N GLU A 270 -35.17 16.42 16.53
CA GLU A 270 -35.64 15.14 15.98
C GLU A 270 -35.57 15.12 14.45
N ASN A 271 -36.10 16.14 13.77
CA ASN A 271 -36.06 16.23 12.30
C ASN A 271 -34.63 16.36 11.78
N SER A 272 -33.78 17.14 12.47
CA SER A 272 -32.38 17.28 12.10
C SER A 272 -31.61 15.96 12.21
N HIS A 273 -31.88 15.17 13.25
CA HIS A 273 -31.25 13.85 13.40
C HIS A 273 -31.68 12.87 12.32
N ILE A 274 -32.99 12.79 12.04
CA ILE A 274 -33.52 11.95 10.96
C ILE A 274 -32.90 12.30 9.59
N LEU A 275 -32.64 13.57 9.34
CA LEU A 275 -32.02 14.03 8.10
C LEU A 275 -30.54 13.67 8.04
N CYS A 276 -29.81 13.84 9.14
CA CYS A 276 -28.41 13.40 9.26
C CYS A 276 -28.29 11.88 9.00
N ASP A 277 -29.15 11.07 9.62
CA ASP A 277 -29.15 9.61 9.43
C ASP A 277 -29.37 9.21 7.96
N LYS A 278 -30.24 9.94 7.24
CA LYS A 278 -30.45 9.71 5.80
C LYS A 278 -29.21 10.01 4.98
N ILE A 279 -28.54 11.13 5.27
CA ILE A 279 -27.29 11.54 4.58
C ILE A 279 -26.19 10.54 4.87
N GLU A 280 -25.97 10.20 6.15
CA GLU A 280 -24.96 9.22 6.57
C GLU A 280 -25.16 7.87 5.90
N LYS A 281 -26.40 7.38 5.89
CA LYS A 281 -26.76 6.13 5.22
C LYS A 281 -26.47 6.20 3.72
N ARG A 282 -26.88 7.28 3.06
CA ARG A 282 -26.65 7.44 1.61
C ARG A 282 -25.17 7.51 1.24
N LEU A 283 -24.37 8.21 2.04
CA LEU A 283 -22.91 8.27 1.91
C LEU A 283 -22.30 6.90 2.13
N SER A 284 -22.68 6.18 3.19
CA SER A 284 -22.18 4.85 3.49
C SER A 284 -22.49 3.83 2.38
N ASP A 285 -23.73 3.84 1.87
CA ASP A 285 -24.16 2.93 0.80
C ASP A 285 -23.45 3.21 -0.55
N THR A 286 -23.04 4.47 -0.77
CA THR A 286 -22.53 4.90 -2.09
C THR A 286 -21.00 4.98 -2.14
N VAL A 287 -20.36 5.45 -1.06
CA VAL A 287 -18.89 5.66 -0.98
C VAL A 287 -18.20 4.45 -0.33
N GLY A 288 -18.90 3.74 0.57
CA GLY A 288 -18.41 2.54 1.27
C GLY A 288 -17.32 2.82 2.32
N ASN A 289 -17.32 2.05 3.40
CA ASN A 289 -16.34 2.16 4.50
C ASN A 289 -16.19 3.60 5.05
N THR A 290 -17.31 4.32 5.18
CA THR A 290 -17.33 5.70 5.67
C THR A 290 -17.67 5.78 7.14
N GLU A 291 -17.08 6.72 7.83
CA GLU A 291 -17.46 7.22 9.14
C GLU A 291 -17.78 8.71 8.94
N VAL A 292 -19.05 9.06 9.10
CA VAL A 292 -19.57 10.39 8.77
C VAL A 292 -19.93 11.10 10.07
N SER A 293 -19.52 12.35 10.20
CA SER A 293 -19.91 13.25 11.27
C SER A 293 -20.54 14.50 10.65
N ILE A 294 -21.77 14.81 11.02
CA ILE A 294 -22.51 15.96 10.50
C ILE A 294 -22.76 16.93 11.64
N HIS A 295 -22.28 18.16 11.48
CA HIS A 295 -22.59 19.28 12.35
C HIS A 295 -23.58 20.20 11.63
N LEU A 296 -24.76 20.39 12.21
CA LEU A 296 -25.75 21.32 11.68
C LEU A 296 -25.63 22.68 12.38
N GLU A 297 -25.45 23.74 11.59
CA GLU A 297 -25.46 25.11 12.07
C GLU A 297 -26.78 25.79 11.69
N PRO A 298 -27.44 26.53 12.61
CA PRO A 298 -28.65 27.24 12.27
C PRO A 298 -28.34 28.39 11.30
N ASN A 299 -29.21 28.62 10.33
CA ASN A 299 -29.16 29.82 9.49
C ASN A 299 -29.57 31.03 10.34
N ILE A 300 -28.57 31.78 10.79
CA ILE A 300 -28.75 33.04 11.48
C ILE A 300 -28.26 34.11 10.51
N GLU A 301 -29.16 35.01 10.06
CA GLU A 301 -28.73 36.23 9.38
C GLU A 301 -27.70 36.91 10.26
N ARG A 302 -26.44 36.94 9.84
CA ARG A 302 -25.42 37.71 10.55
C ARG A 302 -25.84 39.16 10.49
N ILE A 303 -26.26 39.74 11.64
CA ILE A 303 -26.41 41.17 11.77
C ILE A 303 -25.03 41.76 11.46
N PRO A 304 -24.92 42.60 10.42
CA PRO A 304 -23.64 43.21 10.10
C PRO A 304 -23.18 44.02 11.32
N ALA A 305 -21.93 43.79 11.74
CA ALA A 305 -21.30 44.50 12.87
C ALA A 305 -21.07 45.98 12.55
#